data_7c2bdf5818854e15e2fec5b904b8dbf3
#
_entry.id   7c2bdf5818854e15e2fec5b904b8dbf3
#
_cell.length_a   1.000
_cell.length_b   1.000
_cell.length_c   1.000
_cell.angle_alpha   90.00
_cell.angle_beta   90.00
_cell.angle_gamma   90.00
#
_symmetry.space_group_name_H-M   'P 1'
#
loop_
_entity.id
_entity.type
_entity.pdbx_description
1 polymer ?
#
loop_
_entity_poly.entity_id
_entity_poly.type
_entity_poly.pdbx_seq_one_letter_code
_entity_poly.pdbx_strand_id
1 'polypeptide(L)'
;MFLSSALSVQAEVTRIPLGNGTVAIEVTPDIGGRVLSVGLVDKPNFLRIGTAVVSDPNPLVTPDSNNIGYLGHETWVGPQSQWWIHQLVNPERRAEKSVWPPDPFLILAKNTVQEQNAQRVMIQSPNSPVSGVAVQKTFSLVDNKPNQIRLDVTARNIRDSNVAWDIWFNTRVPHTTNVYVPVASMNDVRVEHFTDATYGPLEHNFSDGIFALENHLPNAHQGRKGKVFIQPAQGWMAAFRDQQLLIIQFTLQPKSAIHPEQGQIELYQEFLTGSPEEGLLELEVHAPYKSLEPRESMSATEVWTLLPYSGEQTPVAQRAFLRELAVNLMLPTRL
;
A
#
# COMPACT_ATOMS: atom_id res chain seq x y z
N MET A 1 50.25 18.30 10.91
CA MET A 1 49.54 17.03 10.71
C MET A 1 48.09 17.39 10.49
N PHE A 2 47.65 17.52 9.23
CA PHE A 2 46.27 17.88 8.89
C PHE A 2 45.47 16.59 8.84
N LEU A 3 44.55 16.42 9.77
CA LEU A 3 43.55 15.36 9.71
C LEU A 3 42.51 15.77 8.65
N SER A 4 42.56 15.12 7.49
CA SER A 4 41.53 15.19 6.48
C SER A 4 40.35 14.39 6.99
N SER A 5 39.29 15.07 7.45
CA SER A 5 37.99 14.44 7.71
C SER A 5 37.37 14.10 6.34
N ALA A 6 37.42 12.85 5.94
CA ALA A 6 36.63 12.36 4.83
C ALA A 6 35.16 12.46 5.23
N LEU A 7 34.42 13.40 4.64
CA LEU A 7 32.96 13.40 4.67
C LEU A 7 32.51 12.12 3.98
N SER A 8 31.97 11.17 4.75
CA SER A 8 31.29 10.02 4.18
C SER A 8 30.05 10.54 3.43
N VAL A 9 30.08 10.51 2.10
CA VAL A 9 28.86 10.71 1.31
C VAL A 9 27.94 9.56 1.69
N GLN A 10 26.86 9.87 2.41
CA GLN A 10 25.84 8.89 2.74
C GLN A 10 25.20 8.47 1.42
N ALA A 11 25.19 7.18 1.12
CA ALA A 11 24.54 6.68 -0.10
C ALA A 11 23.05 7.02 -0.05
N GLU A 12 22.54 7.59 -1.12
CA GLU A 12 21.12 7.88 -1.26
C GLU A 12 20.45 6.76 -2.07
N VAL A 13 19.16 6.51 -1.81
CA VAL A 13 18.37 5.57 -2.64
C VAL A 13 18.21 6.14 -4.06
N THR A 14 18.33 5.28 -5.05
CA THR A 14 18.01 5.64 -6.44
C THR A 14 16.54 6.02 -6.56
N ARG A 15 16.24 7.15 -7.19
CA ARG A 15 14.87 7.60 -7.48
C ARG A 15 14.70 7.68 -8.98
N ILE A 16 13.75 6.91 -9.52
CA ILE A 16 13.40 6.91 -10.95
C ILE A 16 12.08 7.69 -11.08
N PRO A 17 12.11 8.92 -11.61
CA PRO A 17 10.92 9.71 -11.81
C PRO A 17 10.17 9.29 -13.08
N LEU A 18 8.83 9.28 -13.00
CA LEU A 18 7.91 9.29 -14.11
C LEU A 18 6.94 10.45 -13.95
N GLY A 19 6.65 11.18 -15.01
CA GLY A 19 5.70 12.30 -14.96
C GLY A 19 5.33 12.80 -16.35
N ASN A 20 4.19 13.47 -16.44
CA ASN A 20 3.65 13.99 -17.71
C ASN A 20 3.18 15.45 -17.63
N GLY A 21 3.61 16.18 -16.59
CA GLY A 21 3.20 17.57 -16.33
C GLY A 21 1.87 17.70 -15.56
N THR A 22 1.12 16.62 -15.37
CA THR A 22 -0.10 16.59 -14.53
C THR A 22 0.14 15.80 -13.26
N VAL A 23 0.68 14.59 -13.39
CA VAL A 23 1.04 13.71 -12.27
C VAL A 23 2.53 13.40 -12.29
N ALA A 24 3.08 13.12 -11.11
CA ALA A 24 4.42 12.65 -10.93
C ALA A 24 4.46 11.48 -9.94
N ILE A 25 5.35 10.51 -10.20
CA ILE A 25 5.65 9.37 -9.32
C ILE A 25 7.15 9.16 -9.26
N GLU A 26 7.68 8.79 -8.10
CA GLU A 26 9.08 8.36 -7.94
C GLU A 26 9.14 6.93 -7.44
N VAL A 27 9.82 6.07 -8.18
CA VAL A 27 10.04 4.66 -7.86
C VAL A 27 11.50 4.47 -7.45
N THR A 28 11.75 3.70 -6.38
CA THR A 28 13.10 3.22 -6.05
C THR A 28 13.21 1.72 -6.27
N PRO A 29 14.25 1.24 -6.97
CA PRO A 29 14.56 -0.19 -7.03
C PRO A 29 15.30 -0.68 -5.77
N ASP A 30 15.91 0.21 -4.97
CA ASP A 30 16.92 -0.15 -3.97
C ASP A 30 16.35 -0.79 -2.70
N ILE A 31 15.09 -0.49 -2.35
CA ILE A 31 14.42 -0.96 -1.12
C ILE A 31 13.06 -1.59 -1.44
N GLY A 32 13.06 -2.82 -1.91
CA GLY A 32 11.85 -3.61 -2.20
C GLY A 32 11.07 -3.16 -3.45
N GLY A 33 11.67 -2.30 -4.32
CA GLY A 33 10.95 -1.80 -5.50
C GLY A 33 9.70 -1.00 -5.12
N ARG A 34 9.90 0.11 -4.41
CA ARG A 34 8.89 0.90 -3.69
C ARG A 34 8.57 2.21 -4.40
N VAL A 35 7.33 2.70 -4.25
CA VAL A 35 7.00 4.09 -4.62
C VAL A 35 7.27 4.97 -3.40
N LEU A 36 8.08 5.99 -3.59
CA LEU A 36 8.44 6.96 -2.56
C LEU A 36 7.68 8.28 -2.69
N SER A 37 7.16 8.59 -3.88
CA SER A 37 6.39 9.81 -4.10
C SER A 37 5.33 9.58 -5.16
N VAL A 38 4.15 10.13 -4.95
CA VAL A 38 3.09 10.25 -5.95
C VAL A 38 2.24 11.47 -5.64
N GLY A 39 1.80 12.18 -6.67
CA GLY A 39 0.94 13.34 -6.52
C GLY A 39 0.69 14.06 -7.83
N LEU A 40 -0.17 15.08 -7.76
CA LEU A 40 -0.25 16.11 -8.79
C LEU A 40 1.04 16.91 -8.79
N VAL A 41 1.47 17.35 -9.98
CA VAL A 41 2.59 18.29 -10.09
C VAL A 41 2.29 19.56 -9.28
N ASP A 42 3.30 20.09 -8.59
CA ASP A 42 3.22 21.24 -7.68
C ASP A 42 2.37 21.03 -6.41
N LYS A 43 2.02 19.79 -6.08
CA LYS A 43 1.41 19.43 -4.80
C LYS A 43 2.35 18.60 -3.92
N PRO A 44 2.16 18.61 -2.59
CA PRO A 44 2.92 17.73 -1.69
C PRO A 44 2.77 16.26 -2.06
N ASN A 45 3.80 15.47 -1.70
CA ASN A 45 3.73 14.01 -1.82
C ASN A 45 2.49 13.46 -1.09
N PHE A 46 1.69 12.66 -1.77
CA PHE A 46 0.49 12.06 -1.19
C PHE A 46 0.84 10.97 -0.16
N LEU A 47 1.98 10.30 -0.35
CA LEU A 47 2.42 9.19 0.50
C LEU A 47 3.10 9.69 1.79
N ARG A 48 3.00 8.88 2.82
CA ARG A 48 3.86 8.97 3.99
C ARG A 48 5.13 8.17 3.77
N ILE A 49 6.29 8.81 3.98
CA ILE A 49 7.61 8.21 3.82
C ILE A 49 8.33 8.18 5.17
N GLY A 50 8.92 7.05 5.49
CA GLY A 50 9.70 6.89 6.70
C GLY A 50 11.10 7.50 6.60
N THR A 51 11.63 7.96 7.72
CA THR A 51 12.99 8.53 7.80
C THR A 51 14.08 7.53 7.42
N ALA A 52 13.79 6.24 7.52
CA ALA A 52 14.69 5.16 7.16
C ALA A 52 15.15 5.21 5.68
N VAL A 53 14.36 5.82 4.78
CA VAL A 53 14.78 6.03 3.38
C VAL A 53 16.10 6.81 3.28
N VAL A 54 16.36 7.70 4.25
CA VAL A 54 17.59 8.49 4.32
C VAL A 54 18.61 7.85 5.27
N SER A 55 18.18 7.35 6.43
CA SER A 55 19.08 6.87 7.46
C SER A 55 19.62 5.46 7.23
N ASP A 56 18.90 4.63 6.45
CA ASP A 56 19.27 3.25 6.12
C ASP A 56 18.92 2.91 4.66
N PRO A 57 19.60 3.53 3.68
CA PRO A 57 19.27 3.37 2.25
C PRO A 57 19.69 2.02 1.65
N ASN A 58 20.49 1.22 2.34
CA ASN A 58 21.03 -0.07 1.89
C ASN A 58 20.89 -1.13 2.99
N PRO A 59 19.65 -1.57 3.29
CA PRO A 59 19.44 -2.53 4.38
C PRO A 59 20.08 -3.89 4.10
N LEU A 60 20.54 -4.54 5.17
CA LEU A 60 20.93 -5.95 5.07
C LEU A 60 19.68 -6.80 4.84
N VAL A 61 19.70 -7.69 3.84
CA VAL A 61 18.60 -8.57 3.48
C VAL A 61 18.97 -10.02 3.78
N THR A 62 18.39 -10.54 4.85
CA THR A 62 18.52 -11.95 5.29
C THR A 62 17.16 -12.47 5.72
N PRO A 63 16.99 -13.79 5.93
CA PRO A 63 15.76 -14.33 6.52
C PRO A 63 15.47 -13.82 7.93
N ASP A 64 16.47 -13.26 8.62
CA ASP A 64 16.35 -12.72 9.98
C ASP A 64 16.04 -11.21 10.00
N SER A 65 16.11 -10.55 8.84
CA SER A 65 15.83 -9.11 8.74
C SER A 65 14.42 -8.79 9.18
N ASN A 66 14.27 -7.67 9.91
CA ASN A 66 12.98 -7.16 10.33
C ASN A 66 12.44 -6.15 9.30
N ASN A 67 11.18 -5.80 9.45
CA ASN A 67 10.63 -4.69 8.68
C ASN A 67 11.31 -3.38 9.11
N ILE A 68 11.70 -2.59 8.12
CA ILE A 68 12.21 -1.23 8.31
C ILE A 68 11.12 -0.28 7.82
N GLY A 69 10.80 0.71 8.62
CA GLY A 69 9.69 1.63 8.39
C GLY A 69 9.93 2.62 7.24
N TYR A 70 10.24 2.12 6.05
CA TYR A 70 10.38 2.95 4.84
C TYR A 70 9.05 3.54 4.37
N LEU A 71 7.93 2.86 4.64
CA LEU A 71 6.59 3.27 4.25
C LEU A 71 6.43 3.45 2.72
N GLY A 72 5.73 4.48 2.26
CA GLY A 72 5.44 4.66 0.83
C GLY A 72 4.41 3.64 0.32
N HIS A 73 4.54 3.24 -0.96
CA HIS A 73 3.74 2.12 -1.48
C HIS A 73 4.65 0.93 -1.78
N GLU A 74 4.24 -0.23 -1.33
CA GLU A 74 4.92 -1.50 -1.59
C GLU A 74 3.93 -2.62 -1.91
N THR A 75 4.46 -3.75 -2.32
CA THR A 75 3.68 -4.95 -2.65
C THR A 75 4.18 -6.11 -1.80
N TRP A 76 3.26 -6.78 -1.13
CA TRP A 76 3.46 -8.00 -0.38
C TRP A 76 2.77 -9.18 -1.06
N VAL A 77 2.92 -10.35 -0.49
CA VAL A 77 2.06 -11.50 -0.74
C VAL A 77 1.30 -11.81 0.55
N GLY A 78 0.04 -12.22 0.45
CA GLY A 78 -0.81 -12.57 1.59
C GLY A 78 -1.33 -14.00 1.50
N PRO A 79 -1.91 -14.54 2.58
CA PRO A 79 -2.16 -13.88 3.86
C PRO A 79 -0.93 -13.86 4.78
N GLN A 80 -0.90 -12.92 5.70
CA GLN A 80 0.20 -12.71 6.64
C GLN A 80 0.41 -13.91 7.58
N SER A 81 -0.63 -14.66 7.92
CA SER A 81 -0.54 -15.88 8.74
C SER A 81 0.30 -17.00 8.11
N GLN A 82 0.55 -16.93 6.81
CA GLN A 82 1.30 -17.95 6.07
C GLN A 82 2.73 -17.54 5.70
N TRP A 83 3.16 -16.33 5.98
CA TRP A 83 4.47 -15.83 5.54
C TRP A 83 5.64 -16.73 5.93
N TRP A 84 5.63 -17.26 7.15
CA TRP A 84 6.79 -17.97 7.70
C TRP A 84 6.62 -19.49 7.81
N ILE A 85 5.42 -20.04 7.61
CA ILE A 85 5.14 -21.46 7.88
C ILE A 85 5.65 -22.40 6.79
N HIS A 86 5.81 -21.92 5.54
CA HIS A 86 6.17 -22.77 4.37
C HIS A 86 7.62 -22.63 3.92
N GLN A 87 8.43 -21.84 4.63
CA GLN A 87 9.84 -21.64 4.33
C GLN A 87 10.75 -22.50 5.22
N LEU A 88 12.03 -22.65 4.80
CA LEU A 88 13.04 -23.45 5.52
C LEU A 88 14.26 -22.62 5.91
N VAL A 89 14.29 -21.34 5.58
CA VAL A 89 15.47 -20.47 5.75
C VAL A 89 15.53 -19.77 7.12
N ASN A 90 14.39 -19.74 7.84
CA ASN A 90 14.31 -19.27 9.23
C ASN A 90 13.48 -20.25 10.06
N PRO A 91 14.11 -21.26 10.70
CA PRO A 91 13.41 -22.27 11.49
C PRO A 91 12.68 -21.71 12.72
N GLU A 92 13.19 -20.64 13.33
CA GLU A 92 12.62 -20.01 14.51
C GLU A 92 11.26 -19.38 14.16
N ARG A 93 11.22 -18.47 13.19
CA ARG A 93 9.96 -17.85 12.73
C ARG A 93 8.94 -18.88 12.24
N ARG A 94 9.44 -19.99 11.65
CA ARG A 94 8.56 -21.10 11.25
C ARG A 94 7.95 -21.81 12.46
N ALA A 95 8.74 -22.10 13.47
CA ALA A 95 8.28 -22.79 14.68
C ALA A 95 7.26 -21.95 15.45
N GLU A 96 7.49 -20.64 15.53
CA GLU A 96 6.60 -19.67 16.16
C GLU A 96 5.36 -19.35 15.34
N LYS A 97 5.32 -19.75 14.05
CA LYS A 97 4.30 -19.33 13.08
C LYS A 97 4.17 -17.81 13.02
N SER A 98 5.31 -17.14 12.99
CA SER A 98 5.37 -15.68 13.05
C SER A 98 4.50 -15.06 11.96
N VAL A 99 3.72 -14.05 12.33
CA VAL A 99 2.87 -13.27 11.40
C VAL A 99 3.52 -11.94 11.02
N TRP A 100 4.73 -11.69 11.51
CA TRP A 100 5.53 -10.50 11.25
C TRP A 100 7.02 -10.83 11.32
N PRO A 101 7.90 -10.18 10.56
CA PRO A 101 7.64 -9.18 9.51
C PRO A 101 7.19 -9.82 8.19
N PRO A 102 6.81 -9.00 7.17
CA PRO A 102 6.68 -9.46 5.78
C PRO A 102 7.99 -10.00 5.24
N ASP A 103 7.94 -10.68 4.10
CA ASP A 103 9.10 -11.27 3.42
C ASP A 103 10.19 -10.24 3.10
N PRO A 104 11.37 -10.27 3.77
CA PRO A 104 12.42 -9.27 3.59
C PRO A 104 13.01 -9.23 2.17
N PHE A 105 12.94 -10.33 1.42
CA PHE A 105 13.41 -10.36 0.03
C PHE A 105 12.46 -9.62 -0.93
N LEU A 106 11.22 -9.40 -0.54
CA LEU A 106 10.26 -8.61 -1.30
C LEU A 106 10.22 -7.14 -0.86
N ILE A 107 10.42 -6.86 0.45
CA ILE A 107 10.23 -5.52 1.00
C ILE A 107 11.50 -4.70 1.19
N LEU A 108 12.67 -5.34 1.27
CA LEU A 108 13.96 -4.68 1.52
C LEU A 108 14.94 -4.84 0.36
N ALA A 109 14.88 -5.96 -0.37
CA ALA A 109 15.91 -6.28 -1.34
C ALA A 109 15.93 -5.31 -2.52
N LYS A 110 17.13 -5.07 -3.04
CA LYS A 110 17.32 -4.34 -4.28
C LYS A 110 16.71 -5.10 -5.46
N ASN A 111 15.89 -4.41 -6.24
CA ASN A 111 15.28 -4.90 -7.46
C ASN A 111 16.16 -4.55 -8.68
N THR A 112 16.09 -5.39 -9.71
CA THR A 112 16.75 -5.11 -10.99
C THR A 112 15.83 -4.30 -11.89
N VAL A 113 16.30 -3.18 -12.42
CA VAL A 113 15.57 -2.42 -13.44
C VAL A 113 15.67 -3.19 -14.77
N GLN A 114 14.52 -3.65 -15.27
CA GLN A 114 14.41 -4.40 -16.53
C GLN A 114 14.13 -3.49 -17.72
N GLU A 115 13.35 -2.45 -17.49
CA GLU A 115 13.00 -1.44 -18.48
C GLU A 115 12.84 -0.09 -17.79
N GLN A 116 13.34 0.97 -18.46
CA GLN A 116 13.14 2.34 -18.03
C GLN A 116 13.07 3.25 -19.24
N ASN A 117 11.99 4.01 -19.37
CA ASN A 117 11.84 5.08 -20.34
C ASN A 117 10.96 6.20 -19.76
N ALA A 118 10.61 7.21 -20.55
CA ALA A 118 9.84 8.36 -20.07
C ALA A 118 8.40 8.03 -19.62
N GLN A 119 7.85 6.89 -20.04
CA GLN A 119 6.46 6.50 -19.79
C GLN A 119 6.34 5.31 -18.83
N ARG A 120 7.43 4.57 -18.59
CA ARG A 120 7.36 3.28 -17.93
C ARG A 120 8.66 2.91 -17.22
N VAL A 121 8.51 2.30 -16.04
CA VAL A 121 9.58 1.62 -15.30
C VAL A 121 9.13 0.21 -14.97
N MET A 122 9.93 -0.79 -15.32
CA MET A 122 9.73 -2.19 -14.93
C MET A 122 10.90 -2.65 -14.07
N ILE A 123 10.58 -3.20 -12.91
CA ILE A 123 11.57 -3.70 -11.94
C ILE A 123 11.22 -5.14 -11.53
N GLN A 124 12.25 -5.90 -11.22
CA GLN A 124 12.16 -7.31 -10.84
C GLN A 124 12.82 -7.54 -9.50
N SER A 125 12.10 -8.14 -8.54
CA SER A 125 12.67 -8.59 -7.26
C SER A 125 13.66 -9.74 -7.46
N PRO A 126 14.58 -9.99 -6.52
CA PRO A 126 15.26 -11.28 -6.44
C PRO A 126 14.23 -12.41 -6.17
N ASN A 127 14.68 -13.64 -6.36
CA ASN A 127 13.94 -14.83 -5.94
C ASN A 127 13.87 -14.87 -4.42
N SER A 128 12.67 -14.90 -3.85
CA SER A 128 12.52 -15.02 -2.41
C SER A 128 12.58 -16.47 -1.94
N PRO A 129 13.49 -16.82 -1.03
CA PRO A 129 13.49 -18.14 -0.40
C PRO A 129 12.41 -18.26 0.68
N VAL A 130 11.83 -17.15 1.14
CA VAL A 130 10.76 -17.11 2.16
C VAL A 130 9.42 -17.42 1.51
N SER A 131 8.88 -16.55 0.67
CA SER A 131 7.58 -16.75 0.01
C SER A 131 7.62 -17.73 -1.15
N GLY A 132 8.79 -17.97 -1.74
CA GLY A 132 8.94 -18.83 -2.90
C GLY A 132 8.45 -18.19 -4.20
N VAL A 133 8.43 -16.86 -4.27
CA VAL A 133 8.08 -16.12 -5.48
C VAL A 133 9.13 -15.11 -5.88
N ALA A 134 9.11 -14.71 -7.15
CA ALA A 134 9.74 -13.51 -7.66
C ALA A 134 8.65 -12.56 -8.16
N VAL A 135 8.80 -11.27 -7.85
CA VAL A 135 7.77 -10.26 -8.14
C VAL A 135 8.31 -9.25 -9.16
N GLN A 136 7.58 -9.09 -10.25
CA GLN A 136 7.80 -8.03 -11.23
C GLN A 136 6.78 -6.93 -11.01
N LYS A 137 7.22 -5.67 -11.00
CA LYS A 137 6.37 -4.48 -10.87
C LYS A 137 6.60 -3.57 -12.07
N THR A 138 5.51 -3.10 -12.66
CA THR A 138 5.54 -2.16 -13.77
C THR A 138 4.74 -0.93 -13.40
N PHE A 139 5.37 0.23 -13.41
CA PHE A 139 4.75 1.52 -13.23
C PHE A 139 4.70 2.23 -14.57
N SER A 140 3.53 2.73 -14.98
CA SER A 140 3.36 3.40 -16.27
C SER A 140 2.39 4.57 -16.19
N LEU A 141 2.68 5.62 -16.95
CA LEU A 141 1.72 6.67 -17.27
C LEU A 141 0.70 6.10 -18.26
N VAL A 142 -0.58 6.47 -18.11
CA VAL A 142 -1.65 5.93 -18.96
C VAL A 142 -1.85 6.86 -20.16
N ASP A 143 -1.78 6.30 -21.37
CA ASP A 143 -1.97 7.05 -22.62
C ASP A 143 -3.34 7.73 -22.65
N ASN A 144 -3.36 9.00 -23.07
CA ASN A 144 -4.57 9.85 -23.16
C ASN A 144 -5.34 10.05 -21.85
N LYS A 145 -4.72 9.71 -20.71
CA LYS A 145 -5.27 9.93 -19.37
C LYS A 145 -4.18 10.56 -18.46
N PRO A 146 -3.94 11.86 -18.60
CA PRO A 146 -2.79 12.53 -17.98
C PRO A 146 -2.81 12.50 -16.44
N ASN A 147 -3.95 12.21 -15.83
CA ASN A 147 -4.13 12.12 -14.38
C ASN A 147 -4.08 10.69 -13.85
N GLN A 148 -3.66 9.70 -14.67
CA GLN A 148 -3.63 8.29 -14.28
C GLN A 148 -2.23 7.69 -14.34
N ILE A 149 -1.93 6.88 -13.32
CA ILE A 149 -0.76 6.02 -13.22
C ILE A 149 -1.26 4.59 -13.06
N ARG A 150 -0.65 3.64 -13.78
CA ARG A 150 -0.97 2.22 -13.70
C ARG A 150 0.18 1.47 -13.06
N LEU A 151 -0.15 0.62 -12.11
CA LEU A 151 0.74 -0.32 -11.47
C LEU A 151 0.28 -1.75 -11.80
N ASP A 152 1.10 -2.49 -12.55
CA ASP A 152 0.92 -3.91 -12.81
C ASP A 152 1.94 -4.71 -12.00
N VAL A 153 1.47 -5.73 -11.30
CA VAL A 153 2.31 -6.63 -10.51
C VAL A 153 2.08 -8.06 -10.95
N THR A 154 3.17 -8.79 -11.15
CA THR A 154 3.14 -10.23 -11.43
C THR A 154 4.03 -10.95 -10.43
N ALA A 155 3.46 -11.93 -9.71
CA ALA A 155 4.19 -12.83 -8.82
C ALA A 155 4.29 -14.22 -9.48
N ARG A 156 5.52 -14.74 -9.62
CA ARG A 156 5.80 -16.03 -10.23
C ARG A 156 6.33 -17.00 -9.18
N ASN A 157 5.76 -18.20 -9.13
CA ASN A 157 6.29 -19.30 -8.32
C ASN A 157 7.69 -19.72 -8.82
N ILE A 158 8.69 -19.67 -7.94
CA ILE A 158 10.08 -20.04 -8.25
C ILE A 158 10.48 -21.40 -7.66
N ARG A 159 9.57 -22.05 -6.90
CA ARG A 159 9.78 -23.37 -6.32
C ARG A 159 9.39 -24.47 -7.30
N ASP A 160 9.85 -25.70 -7.03
CA ASP A 160 9.44 -26.91 -7.74
C ASP A 160 8.20 -27.58 -7.09
N SER A 161 7.56 -26.88 -6.14
CA SER A 161 6.30 -27.26 -5.48
C SER A 161 5.32 -26.09 -5.55
N ASN A 162 4.05 -26.36 -5.31
CA ASN A 162 3.02 -25.32 -5.27
C ASN A 162 3.28 -24.32 -4.14
N VAL A 163 2.97 -23.07 -4.38
CA VAL A 163 2.83 -22.01 -3.39
C VAL A 163 1.44 -21.39 -3.50
N ALA A 164 0.90 -20.85 -2.42
CA ALA A 164 -0.43 -20.26 -2.45
C ALA A 164 -0.37 -18.86 -1.81
N TRP A 165 -0.71 -17.85 -2.59
CA TRP A 165 -0.62 -16.44 -2.22
C TRP A 165 -1.69 -15.60 -2.91
N ASP A 166 -1.93 -14.40 -2.39
CA ASP A 166 -2.46 -13.28 -3.15
C ASP A 166 -1.36 -12.22 -3.40
N ILE A 167 -1.65 -11.23 -4.23
CA ILE A 167 -0.88 -10.00 -4.32
C ILE A 167 -1.56 -8.97 -3.42
N TRP A 168 -0.80 -8.41 -2.49
CA TRP A 168 -1.24 -7.45 -1.50
C TRP A 168 -0.55 -6.09 -1.74
N PHE A 169 -1.31 -5.14 -2.23
CA PHE A 169 -0.86 -3.75 -2.37
C PHE A 169 -1.03 -3.01 -1.05
N ASN A 170 -0.01 -2.27 -0.64
CA ASN A 170 -0.05 -1.49 0.59
C ASN A 170 0.43 -0.05 0.35
N THR A 171 -0.48 0.90 0.40
CA THR A 171 -0.25 2.33 0.18
C THR A 171 -0.36 3.08 1.50
N ARG A 172 0.74 3.67 1.97
CA ARG A 172 0.79 4.36 3.26
C ARG A 172 0.67 5.85 3.11
N VAL A 173 -0.27 6.41 3.87
CA VAL A 173 -0.56 7.83 3.90
C VAL A 173 -0.58 8.31 5.37
N PRO A 174 -0.46 9.62 5.66
CA PRO A 174 -0.68 10.12 7.00
C PRO A 174 -2.08 9.77 7.52
N HIS A 175 -2.18 9.48 8.81
CA HIS A 175 -3.44 9.10 9.45
C HIS A 175 -4.57 10.14 9.30
N THR A 176 -4.22 11.42 9.04
CA THR A 176 -5.16 12.51 8.81
C THR A 176 -5.84 12.49 7.44
N THR A 177 -5.44 11.56 6.57
CA THR A 177 -6.05 11.38 5.24
C THR A 177 -7.47 10.85 5.39
N ASN A 178 -8.45 11.51 4.76
CA ASN A 178 -9.83 11.03 4.74
C ASN A 178 -10.00 9.96 3.67
N VAL A 179 -10.43 8.76 4.06
CA VAL A 179 -10.61 7.62 3.17
C VAL A 179 -12.09 7.25 3.04
N TYR A 180 -12.51 6.89 1.83
CA TYR A 180 -13.88 6.52 1.47
C TYR A 180 -13.88 5.24 0.65
N VAL A 181 -14.70 4.26 1.07
CA VAL A 181 -14.83 2.97 0.41
C VAL A 181 -16.30 2.69 0.13
N PRO A 182 -16.71 2.38 -1.10
CA PRO A 182 -18.08 1.98 -1.40
C PRO A 182 -18.35 0.58 -0.82
N VAL A 183 -19.41 0.46 -0.02
CA VAL A 183 -19.85 -0.82 0.56
C VAL A 183 -21.37 -0.97 0.41
N ALA A 184 -21.84 -2.20 0.23
CA ALA A 184 -23.27 -2.45 0.11
C ALA A 184 -24.00 -2.35 1.46
N SER A 185 -23.33 -2.79 2.52
CA SER A 185 -23.85 -2.73 3.90
C SER A 185 -22.71 -2.87 4.92
N MET A 186 -22.99 -2.57 6.19
CA MET A 186 -22.02 -2.82 7.27
C MET A 186 -21.77 -4.32 7.53
N ASN A 187 -22.57 -5.23 6.98
CA ASN A 187 -22.29 -6.68 7.03
C ASN A 187 -21.05 -7.06 6.18
N ASP A 188 -20.64 -6.18 5.29
CA ASP A 188 -19.46 -6.34 4.43
C ASP A 188 -18.20 -5.73 5.04
N VAL A 189 -18.30 -5.24 6.29
CA VAL A 189 -17.21 -4.57 7.02
C VAL A 189 -16.99 -5.29 8.35
N ARG A 190 -15.74 -5.70 8.60
CA ARG A 190 -15.29 -6.22 9.91
C ARG A 190 -14.25 -5.26 10.48
N VAL A 191 -14.48 -4.76 11.68
CA VAL A 191 -13.55 -3.85 12.35
C VAL A 191 -12.89 -4.59 13.52
N GLU A 192 -11.57 -4.57 13.55
CA GLU A 192 -10.76 -5.07 14.65
C GLU A 192 -10.06 -3.90 15.35
N HIS A 193 -10.38 -3.75 16.64
CA HIS A 193 -9.83 -2.70 17.48
C HIS A 193 -8.65 -3.27 18.29
N PHE A 194 -7.48 -2.64 18.22
CA PHE A 194 -6.32 -2.99 19.04
C PHE A 194 -6.24 -2.04 20.25
N THR A 195 -7.21 -2.17 21.15
CA THR A 195 -7.39 -1.26 22.28
C THR A 195 -6.54 -1.65 23.48
N ASP A 196 -5.98 -0.64 24.15
CA ASP A 196 -5.28 -0.75 25.43
C ASP A 196 -5.43 0.55 26.25
N ALA A 197 -4.58 0.80 27.22
CA ALA A 197 -4.60 2.03 28.01
C ALA A 197 -4.27 3.29 27.18
N THR A 198 -3.60 3.14 26.05
CA THR A 198 -3.13 4.21 25.14
C THR A 198 -4.06 4.37 23.94
N TYR A 199 -4.44 3.27 23.32
CA TYR A 199 -5.21 3.25 22.09
C TYR A 199 -6.69 2.95 22.34
N GLY A 200 -7.55 3.86 21.86
CA GLY A 200 -9.00 3.63 21.79
C GLY A 200 -9.42 2.91 20.51
N PRO A 201 -10.71 2.55 20.41
CA PRO A 201 -11.25 1.89 19.22
C PRO A 201 -11.22 2.80 18.01
N LEU A 202 -11.11 2.21 16.81
CA LEU A 202 -11.31 2.95 15.55
C LEU A 202 -12.73 3.51 15.53
N GLU A 203 -12.87 4.74 15.04
CA GLU A 203 -14.17 5.34 14.75
C GLU A 203 -14.41 5.35 13.24
N HIS A 204 -15.65 5.15 12.87
CA HIS A 204 -16.04 5.07 11.48
C HIS A 204 -17.48 5.55 11.28
N ASN A 205 -17.78 5.93 10.06
CA ASN A 205 -19.12 6.32 9.62
C ASN A 205 -19.50 5.51 8.37
N PHE A 206 -20.76 5.13 8.30
CA PHE A 206 -21.37 4.55 7.11
C PHE A 206 -22.60 5.36 6.73
N SER A 207 -22.58 5.98 5.57
CA SER A 207 -23.67 6.79 5.05
C SER A 207 -23.69 6.71 3.54
N ASP A 208 -24.87 6.59 2.97
CA ASP A 208 -25.10 6.59 1.50
C ASP A 208 -24.25 5.54 0.74
N GLY A 209 -24.07 4.36 1.32
CA GLY A 209 -23.27 3.30 0.69
C GLY A 209 -21.75 3.52 0.75
N ILE A 210 -21.27 4.49 1.53
CA ILE A 210 -19.85 4.79 1.70
C ILE A 210 -19.44 4.58 3.16
N PHE A 211 -18.44 3.71 3.36
CA PHE A 211 -17.70 3.58 4.61
C PHE A 211 -16.55 4.61 4.65
N ALA A 212 -16.32 5.20 5.81
CA ALA A 212 -15.18 6.07 6.07
C ALA A 212 -14.67 5.89 7.49
N LEU A 213 -13.33 5.89 7.67
CA LEU A 213 -12.72 6.06 8.98
C LEU A 213 -12.86 7.52 9.42
N GLU A 214 -13.10 7.72 10.71
CA GLU A 214 -13.16 9.05 11.32
C GLU A 214 -11.86 9.34 12.08
N ASN A 215 -11.27 10.48 11.79
CA ASN A 215 -10.05 10.95 12.44
C ASN A 215 -10.34 11.78 13.71
N HIS A 216 -11.61 11.77 14.16
CA HIS A 216 -12.00 12.45 15.38
C HIS A 216 -11.51 11.71 16.63
N LEU A 217 -10.97 12.42 17.61
CA LEU A 217 -10.47 11.87 18.86
C LEU A 217 -11.45 12.14 19.98
N PRO A 218 -12.00 11.12 20.64
CA PRO A 218 -12.65 11.30 21.91
C PRO A 218 -11.60 11.57 23.00
N ASN A 219 -11.99 12.36 24.00
CA ASN A 219 -11.13 12.86 25.06
C ASN A 219 -10.55 11.78 26.02
N ALA A 220 -10.80 10.50 25.80
CA ALA A 220 -10.46 9.43 26.75
C ALA A 220 -9.15 8.66 26.43
N HIS A 221 -8.67 8.67 25.19
CA HIS A 221 -7.48 7.92 24.76
C HIS A 221 -6.48 8.84 24.09
N GLN A 222 -5.19 8.41 24.09
CA GLN A 222 -4.10 9.18 23.47
C GLN A 222 -3.99 8.94 21.98
N GLY A 223 -4.63 7.92 21.44
CA GLY A 223 -4.60 7.55 20.02
C GLY A 223 -5.60 6.48 19.66
N ARG A 224 -5.46 5.96 18.46
CA ARG A 224 -6.26 4.85 17.92
C ARG A 224 -5.36 3.85 17.22
N LYS A 225 -5.75 2.58 17.31
CA LYS A 225 -5.08 1.49 16.60
C LYS A 225 -6.09 0.40 16.25
N GLY A 226 -6.02 -0.07 14.99
CA GLY A 226 -6.88 -1.16 14.56
C GLY A 226 -6.87 -1.37 13.06
N LYS A 227 -7.64 -2.35 12.62
CA LYS A 227 -7.74 -2.75 11.22
C LYS A 227 -9.19 -2.95 10.80
N VAL A 228 -9.51 -2.56 9.59
CA VAL A 228 -10.83 -2.74 8.98
C VAL A 228 -10.67 -3.62 7.76
N PHE A 229 -11.51 -4.63 7.64
CA PHE A 229 -11.56 -5.58 6.54
C PHE A 229 -12.88 -5.38 5.79
N ILE A 230 -12.80 -5.10 4.49
CA ILE A 230 -13.95 -4.67 3.70
C ILE A 230 -14.10 -5.54 2.44
N GLN A 231 -15.30 -6.05 2.21
CA GLN A 231 -15.71 -6.45 0.89
C GLN A 231 -16.36 -5.24 0.22
N PRO A 232 -15.67 -4.56 -0.70
CA PRO A 232 -16.23 -3.36 -1.32
C PRO A 232 -17.37 -3.69 -2.28
N ALA A 233 -18.31 -2.75 -2.45
CA ALA A 233 -19.38 -2.87 -3.43
C ALA A 233 -18.90 -2.54 -4.86
N GLN A 234 -17.76 -1.87 -4.99
CA GLN A 234 -17.17 -1.42 -6.24
C GLN A 234 -15.65 -1.51 -6.18
N GLY A 235 -14.98 -1.60 -7.34
CA GLY A 235 -13.53 -1.77 -7.46
C GLY A 235 -12.73 -0.48 -7.28
N TRP A 236 -12.99 0.30 -6.22
CA TRP A 236 -12.23 1.50 -5.93
C TRP A 236 -12.28 1.90 -4.45
N MET A 237 -11.29 2.66 -4.02
CA MET A 237 -11.31 3.48 -2.82
C MET A 237 -10.79 4.88 -3.14
N ALA A 238 -11.18 5.88 -2.35
CA ALA A 238 -10.80 7.27 -2.55
C ALA A 238 -10.19 7.86 -1.28
N ALA A 239 -9.15 8.67 -1.43
CA ALA A 239 -8.45 9.31 -0.33
C ALA A 239 -8.23 10.80 -0.63
N PHE A 240 -8.57 11.68 0.33
CA PHE A 240 -8.42 13.13 0.21
C PHE A 240 -7.34 13.63 1.15
N ARG A 241 -6.43 14.42 0.60
CA ARG A 241 -5.35 15.05 1.33
C ARG A 241 -4.74 16.21 0.55
N ASP A 242 -4.32 17.28 1.22
CA ASP A 242 -3.52 18.39 0.66
C ASP A 242 -4.07 18.94 -0.66
N GLN A 243 -5.40 19.14 -0.74
CA GLN A 243 -6.11 19.57 -1.95
C GLN A 243 -5.96 18.61 -3.14
N GLN A 244 -5.71 17.35 -2.87
CA GLN A 244 -5.65 16.27 -3.83
C GLN A 244 -6.67 15.20 -3.48
N LEU A 245 -7.18 14.52 -4.51
CA LEU A 245 -7.92 13.28 -4.41
C LEU A 245 -7.13 12.20 -5.13
N LEU A 246 -6.78 11.13 -4.42
CA LEU A 246 -6.29 9.88 -4.98
C LEU A 246 -7.42 8.86 -5.02
N ILE A 247 -7.72 8.31 -6.20
CA ILE A 247 -8.61 7.16 -6.37
C ILE A 247 -7.74 5.95 -6.75
N ILE A 248 -7.76 4.92 -5.93
CA ILE A 248 -7.14 3.62 -6.21
C ILE A 248 -8.22 2.72 -6.79
N GLN A 249 -8.08 2.34 -8.06
CA GLN A 249 -9.00 1.49 -8.79
C GLN A 249 -8.38 0.11 -9.01
N PHE A 250 -9.17 -0.94 -8.85
CA PHE A 250 -8.75 -2.33 -8.98
C PHE A 250 -9.91 -3.19 -9.50
N THR A 251 -9.63 -4.42 -9.91
CA THR A 251 -10.67 -5.36 -10.33
C THR A 251 -11.44 -5.86 -9.11
N LEU A 252 -12.74 -5.55 -9.04
CA LEU A 252 -13.62 -6.08 -8.00
C LEU A 252 -13.69 -7.60 -8.08
N GLN A 253 -13.49 -8.25 -6.94
CA GLN A 253 -13.51 -9.71 -6.81
C GLN A 253 -14.70 -10.16 -5.96
N PRO A 254 -15.27 -11.35 -6.24
CA PRO A 254 -16.21 -11.94 -5.31
C PRO A 254 -15.50 -12.30 -3.99
N LYS A 255 -16.20 -12.18 -2.87
CA LYS A 255 -15.65 -12.48 -1.54
C LYS A 255 -15.00 -13.88 -1.45
N SER A 256 -15.53 -14.85 -2.19
CA SER A 256 -14.99 -16.21 -2.24
C SER A 256 -13.62 -16.34 -2.92
N ALA A 257 -13.18 -15.33 -3.66
CA ALA A 257 -11.85 -15.30 -4.28
C ALA A 257 -10.78 -14.69 -3.35
N ILE A 258 -11.20 -13.99 -2.31
CA ILE A 258 -10.31 -13.39 -1.31
C ILE A 258 -10.08 -14.39 -0.18
N HIS A 259 -8.87 -14.41 0.38
CA HIS A 259 -8.57 -15.30 1.51
C HIS A 259 -9.50 -15.00 2.71
N PRO A 260 -10.02 -16.01 3.43
CA PRO A 260 -11.00 -15.82 4.50
C PRO A 260 -10.54 -14.89 5.65
N GLU A 261 -9.25 -14.77 5.88
CA GLU A 261 -8.68 -13.88 6.90
C GLU A 261 -8.69 -12.42 6.46
N GLN A 262 -8.87 -12.13 5.17
CA GLN A 262 -8.68 -10.82 4.57
C GLN A 262 -9.98 -10.21 4.08
N GLY A 263 -9.96 -8.89 3.86
CA GLY A 263 -10.91 -8.16 3.01
C GLY A 263 -10.30 -7.90 1.64
N GLN A 264 -11.09 -7.63 0.61
CA GLN A 264 -10.49 -7.15 -0.64
C GLN A 264 -9.86 -5.76 -0.46
N ILE A 265 -10.44 -4.92 0.40
CA ILE A 265 -9.82 -3.71 0.92
C ILE A 265 -9.57 -3.92 2.41
N GLU A 266 -8.39 -3.51 2.87
CA GLU A 266 -8.09 -3.38 4.29
C GLU A 266 -7.59 -1.97 4.58
N LEU A 267 -7.97 -1.45 5.76
CA LEU A 267 -7.50 -0.16 6.25
C LEU A 267 -6.88 -0.37 7.63
N TYR A 268 -5.57 -0.16 7.75
CA TYR A 268 -4.91 -0.14 9.06
C TYR A 268 -4.65 1.28 9.48
N GLN A 269 -5.06 1.64 10.68
CA GLN A 269 -4.78 2.96 11.26
C GLN A 269 -4.08 2.83 12.60
N GLU A 270 -3.02 3.61 12.76
CA GLU A 270 -2.31 3.78 14.04
C GLU A 270 -1.82 5.22 14.17
N PHE A 271 -2.17 5.89 15.25
CA PHE A 271 -1.68 7.21 15.57
C PHE A 271 -1.80 7.54 17.05
N LEU A 272 -0.95 8.47 17.50
CA LEU A 272 -1.00 9.11 18.81
C LEU A 272 -1.18 10.62 18.63
N THR A 273 -1.97 11.26 19.49
CA THR A 273 -2.16 12.73 19.46
C THR A 273 -0.91 13.51 19.78
N GLY A 274 -0.04 12.94 20.62
CA GLY A 274 1.23 13.56 20.99
C GLY A 274 2.30 13.52 19.89
N SER A 275 2.11 12.68 18.86
CA SER A 275 3.03 12.50 17.72
C SER A 275 2.26 12.31 16.42
N PRO A 276 1.44 13.30 16.01
CA PRO A 276 0.57 13.15 14.84
C PRO A 276 1.36 12.93 13.54
N GLU A 277 2.60 13.41 13.46
CA GLU A 277 3.50 13.19 12.32
C GLU A 277 3.92 11.72 12.17
N GLU A 278 3.86 10.93 13.25
CA GLU A 278 4.15 9.49 13.23
C GLU A 278 2.91 8.66 12.89
N GLY A 279 1.73 9.28 12.86
CA GLY A 279 0.47 8.58 12.59
C GLY A 279 0.41 8.01 11.17
N LEU A 280 -0.16 6.81 11.04
CA LEU A 280 -0.21 6.01 9.82
C LEU A 280 -1.63 5.59 9.48
N LEU A 281 -1.96 5.65 8.19
CA LEU A 281 -3.09 4.97 7.58
C LEU A 281 -2.57 4.16 6.39
N GLU A 282 -2.86 2.86 6.38
CA GLU A 282 -2.58 1.97 5.26
C GLU A 282 -3.85 1.76 4.44
N LEU A 283 -3.73 1.97 3.14
CA LEU A 283 -4.75 1.70 2.14
C LEU A 283 -4.32 0.45 1.39
N GLU A 284 -4.98 -0.67 1.66
CA GLU A 284 -4.55 -1.97 1.20
C GLU A 284 -5.57 -2.58 0.24
N VAL A 285 -5.07 -3.23 -0.82
CA VAL A 285 -5.90 -3.95 -1.78
C VAL A 285 -5.36 -5.36 -1.96
N HIS A 286 -6.24 -6.35 -1.87
CA HIS A 286 -5.93 -7.75 -2.09
C HIS A 286 -6.44 -8.26 -3.44
N ALA A 287 -5.58 -8.96 -4.16
CA ALA A 287 -5.95 -9.73 -5.34
C ALA A 287 -6.53 -11.11 -4.93
N PRO A 288 -7.06 -11.90 -5.88
CA PRO A 288 -7.51 -13.25 -5.59
C PRO A 288 -6.41 -14.14 -5.00
N TYR A 289 -6.73 -14.86 -3.92
CA TYR A 289 -5.86 -15.90 -3.37
C TYR A 289 -5.80 -17.11 -4.30
N LYS A 290 -4.59 -17.51 -4.71
CA LYS A 290 -4.37 -18.58 -5.70
C LYS A 290 -3.27 -19.53 -5.27
N SER A 291 -3.48 -20.83 -5.51
CA SER A 291 -2.40 -21.80 -5.56
C SER A 291 -1.75 -21.74 -6.94
N LEU A 292 -0.43 -21.59 -6.97
CA LEU A 292 0.39 -21.53 -8.18
C LEU A 292 1.22 -22.79 -8.29
N GLU A 293 1.11 -23.48 -9.40
CA GLU A 293 2.02 -24.59 -9.76
C GLU A 293 3.45 -24.08 -10.01
N PRO A 294 4.46 -24.98 -10.05
CA PRO A 294 5.81 -24.59 -10.41
C PRO A 294 5.87 -23.76 -11.70
N ARG A 295 6.52 -22.59 -11.65
CA ARG A 295 6.65 -21.62 -12.75
C ARG A 295 5.37 -20.88 -13.14
N GLU A 296 4.23 -21.20 -12.55
CA GLU A 296 2.98 -20.44 -12.76
C GLU A 296 3.08 -19.04 -12.16
N SER A 297 2.26 -18.12 -12.68
CA SER A 297 2.21 -16.72 -12.25
C SER A 297 0.78 -16.28 -11.99
N MET A 298 0.65 -15.31 -11.10
CA MET A 298 -0.57 -14.52 -10.89
C MET A 298 -0.25 -13.04 -11.11
N SER A 299 -1.26 -12.26 -11.50
CA SER A 299 -1.10 -10.82 -11.72
C SER A 299 -2.25 -10.04 -11.13
N ALA A 300 -1.95 -8.82 -10.73
CA ALA A 300 -2.92 -7.83 -10.25
C ALA A 300 -2.54 -6.44 -10.74
N THR A 301 -3.53 -5.56 -10.80
CA THR A 301 -3.36 -4.18 -11.29
C THR A 301 -4.07 -3.21 -10.38
N GLU A 302 -3.40 -2.10 -10.07
CA GLU A 302 -4.03 -0.88 -9.60
C GLU A 302 -3.91 0.22 -10.65
N VAL A 303 -4.94 1.06 -10.75
CA VAL A 303 -4.89 2.33 -11.48
C VAL A 303 -5.14 3.46 -10.49
N TRP A 304 -4.19 4.35 -10.37
CA TRP A 304 -4.26 5.51 -9.49
C TRP A 304 -4.67 6.73 -10.30
N THR A 305 -5.81 7.30 -9.97
CA THR A 305 -6.29 8.55 -10.56
C THR A 305 -6.10 9.68 -9.56
N LEU A 306 -5.36 10.70 -9.95
CA LEU A 306 -5.11 11.90 -9.14
C LEU A 306 -5.88 13.08 -9.71
N LEU A 307 -6.65 13.76 -8.85
CA LEU A 307 -7.45 14.91 -9.22
C LEU A 307 -7.23 16.06 -8.23
N PRO A 308 -7.30 17.32 -8.68
CA PRO A 308 -7.31 18.45 -7.77
C PRO A 308 -8.65 18.48 -7.00
N TYR A 309 -8.55 18.83 -5.73
CA TYR A 309 -9.72 19.04 -4.87
C TYR A 309 -9.58 20.39 -4.15
N SER A 310 -10.41 21.35 -4.53
CA SER A 310 -10.42 22.71 -3.94
C SER A 310 -11.63 22.95 -3.02
N GLY A 311 -12.45 21.91 -2.77
CA GLY A 311 -13.61 22.00 -1.89
C GLY A 311 -13.25 22.04 -0.41
N GLU A 312 -14.26 22.17 0.43
CA GLU A 312 -14.09 22.12 1.88
C GLU A 312 -13.58 20.75 2.33
N GLN A 313 -12.67 20.75 3.32
CA GLN A 313 -12.07 19.54 3.88
C GLN A 313 -13.01 18.85 4.89
N THR A 314 -14.31 18.78 4.56
CA THR A 314 -15.34 18.14 5.37
C THR A 314 -15.81 16.83 4.73
N PRO A 315 -16.18 15.81 5.51
CA PRO A 315 -16.72 14.58 4.97
C PRO A 315 -17.94 14.79 4.07
N VAL A 316 -18.79 15.77 4.37
CA VAL A 316 -19.99 16.09 3.57
C VAL A 316 -19.62 16.60 2.19
N ALA A 317 -18.69 17.57 2.10
CA ALA A 317 -18.25 18.14 0.84
C ALA A 317 -17.48 17.13 -0.01
N GLN A 318 -16.61 16.32 0.62
CA GLN A 318 -15.85 15.28 -0.07
C GLN A 318 -16.75 14.17 -0.62
N ARG A 319 -17.77 13.71 0.12
CA ARG A 319 -18.77 12.76 -0.37
C ARG A 319 -19.59 13.33 -1.53
N ALA A 320 -20.00 14.60 -1.46
CA ALA A 320 -20.70 15.27 -2.53
C ALA A 320 -19.84 15.31 -3.82
N PHE A 321 -18.57 15.65 -3.69
CA PHE A 321 -17.62 15.64 -4.81
C PHE A 321 -17.46 14.25 -5.42
N LEU A 322 -17.34 13.20 -4.61
CA LEU A 322 -17.25 11.81 -5.09
C LEU A 322 -18.50 11.39 -5.85
N ARG A 323 -19.70 11.80 -5.42
CA ARG A 323 -20.96 11.50 -6.15
C ARG A 323 -20.98 12.16 -7.53
N GLU A 324 -20.59 13.42 -7.60
CA GLU A 324 -20.52 14.14 -8.88
C GLU A 324 -19.48 13.50 -9.81
N LEU A 325 -18.33 13.12 -9.25
CA LEU A 325 -17.26 12.45 -9.98
C LEU A 325 -17.67 11.08 -10.51
N ALA A 326 -18.42 10.30 -9.72
CA ALA A 326 -18.88 8.97 -10.10
C ALA A 326 -19.74 9.00 -11.37
N VAL A 327 -20.56 10.05 -11.54
CA VAL A 327 -21.34 10.27 -12.76
C VAL A 327 -20.44 10.57 -13.97
N ASN A 328 -19.36 11.34 -13.75
CA ASN A 328 -18.48 11.83 -14.83
C ASN A 328 -17.40 10.81 -15.23
N LEU A 329 -16.93 9.98 -14.32
CA LEU A 329 -15.85 9.01 -14.56
C LEU A 329 -16.33 7.61 -14.92
N MET A 330 -17.65 7.40 -15.07
CA MET A 330 -18.25 6.06 -15.21
C MET A 330 -17.79 5.09 -14.10
N LEU A 331 -17.46 5.60 -12.93
CA LEU A 331 -17.38 4.79 -11.73
C LEU A 331 -18.78 4.17 -11.56
N PRO A 332 -18.92 2.84 -11.39
CA PRO A 332 -20.23 2.20 -11.30
C PRO A 332 -21.08 2.93 -10.26
N THR A 333 -22.15 3.58 -10.70
CA THR A 333 -23.03 4.39 -9.88
C THR A 333 -24.03 3.51 -9.16
N ARG A 334 -23.70 3.03 -8.00
CA ARG A 334 -24.64 2.82 -6.90
C ARG A 334 -24.04 3.48 -5.67
N LEU A 335 -24.11 4.80 -5.65
CA LEU A 335 -24.03 5.59 -4.44
C LEU A 335 -25.47 5.77 -3.92
#